data_4a15868783ccf3615da3d46cc43f7859
#
_entry.id   4a15868783ccf3615da3d46cc43f7859
#
_cell.length_a   1.000
_cell.length_b   1.000
_cell.length_c   1.000
_cell.angle_alpha   90.00
_cell.angle_beta   90.00
_cell.angle_gamma   90.00
#
_symmetry.space_group_name_H-M   'P 1'
#
loop_
_entity.id
_entity.type
_entity.pdbx_description
1 polymer ?
#
loop_
_entity_poly.entity_id
_entity_poly.type
_entity_poly.pdbx_seq_one_letter_code
_entity_poly.pdbx_strand_id
1 'polypeptide(L)'
;MLEYRIQNPSSSDMDATPAIILIHGYGSHAGDLFSFAPNLPKNHAIIALQAPINLGSSSYAWYPLEMDSSGVVTSKLSDVWGAVKLIIDTIDELVKI
;
A
#
# COMPACT_ATOMS: atom_id res chain seq x y z
N MET A 1 2.96 11.69 -3.13
CA MET A 1 2.92 10.26 -3.53
C MET A 1 3.40 9.39 -2.38
N LEU A 2 2.77 8.26 -2.16
CA LEU A 2 3.17 7.33 -1.11
C LEU A 2 4.53 6.70 -1.42
N GLU A 3 5.27 6.31 -0.39
CA GLU A 3 6.43 5.44 -0.56
C GLU A 3 5.98 4.05 -1.00
N TYR A 4 6.83 3.36 -1.76
CA TYR A 4 6.49 2.05 -2.28
C TYR A 4 7.75 1.23 -2.54
N ARG A 5 7.54 -0.09 -2.67
CA ARG A 5 8.55 -1.03 -3.16
C ARG A 5 8.03 -1.66 -4.43
N ILE A 6 8.90 -1.86 -5.41
CA ILE A 6 8.51 -2.41 -6.69
C ILE A 6 9.45 -3.55 -7.09
N GLN A 7 8.86 -4.62 -7.63
CA GLN A 7 9.57 -5.67 -8.33
C GLN A 7 9.09 -5.68 -9.77
N ASN A 8 10.01 -5.47 -10.71
CA ASN A 8 9.68 -5.48 -12.12
C ASN A 8 9.40 -6.91 -12.59
N PRO A 9 8.54 -7.09 -13.62
CA PRO A 9 8.30 -8.43 -14.15
C PRO A 9 9.54 -9.01 -14.79
N SER A 10 9.60 -10.34 -14.86
CA SER A 10 10.69 -11.02 -15.54
C SER A 10 10.60 -10.90 -17.06
N SER A 11 9.42 -10.52 -17.57
CA SER A 11 9.21 -10.24 -18.99
C SER A 11 9.74 -8.84 -19.33
N SER A 12 10.25 -8.67 -20.56
CA SER A 12 10.71 -7.37 -21.05
C SER A 12 9.60 -6.48 -21.57
N ASP A 13 8.38 -7.01 -21.74
CA ASP A 13 7.24 -6.25 -22.25
C ASP A 13 6.51 -5.54 -21.13
N MET A 14 7.00 -4.38 -20.75
CA MET A 14 6.44 -3.57 -19.66
C MET A 14 5.08 -2.96 -20.02
N ASP A 15 4.82 -2.71 -21.30
CA ASP A 15 3.60 -2.02 -21.72
C ASP A 15 2.35 -2.88 -21.57
N ALA A 16 2.49 -4.19 -21.72
CA ALA A 16 1.38 -5.12 -21.63
C ALA A 16 1.35 -5.89 -20.31
N THR A 17 2.21 -5.54 -19.35
CA THR A 17 2.34 -6.29 -18.10
C THR A 17 1.32 -5.82 -17.08
N PRO A 18 0.49 -6.73 -16.53
CA PRO A 18 -0.40 -6.36 -15.43
C PRO A 18 0.40 -6.12 -14.15
N ALA A 19 -0.18 -5.35 -13.24
CA ALA A 19 0.43 -5.06 -11.95
C ALA A 19 -0.42 -5.62 -10.81
N ILE A 20 0.25 -6.07 -9.76
CA ILE A 20 -0.38 -6.44 -8.50
C ILE A 20 0.00 -5.38 -7.47
N ILE A 21 -1.01 -4.75 -6.88
CA ILE A 21 -0.81 -3.72 -5.85
C ILE A 21 -1.06 -4.37 -4.49
N LEU A 22 -0.08 -4.29 -3.61
CA LEU A 22 -0.17 -4.84 -2.26
C LEU A 22 -0.40 -3.70 -1.27
N ILE A 23 -1.45 -3.82 -0.46
CA ILE A 23 -1.84 -2.81 0.53
C ILE A 23 -1.86 -3.49 1.89
N HIS A 24 -0.92 -3.10 2.77
CA HIS A 24 -0.82 -3.70 4.10
C HIS A 24 -1.89 -3.19 5.06
N GLY A 25 -2.10 -3.91 6.16
CA GLY A 25 -3.05 -3.52 7.19
C GLY A 25 -2.47 -2.52 8.19
N TYR A 26 -3.32 -2.05 9.09
CA TYR A 26 -2.95 -1.15 10.17
C TYR A 26 -1.86 -1.78 11.03
N GLY A 27 -0.80 -1.02 11.28
CA GLY A 27 0.31 -1.48 12.13
C GLY A 27 1.35 -2.31 11.40
N SER A 28 1.16 -2.57 10.11
CA SER A 28 2.13 -3.31 9.29
C SER A 28 2.97 -2.35 8.43
N HIS A 29 3.60 -2.84 7.39
CA HIS A 29 4.43 -2.05 6.49
C HIS A 29 4.54 -2.72 5.12
N ALA A 30 5.00 -1.96 4.12
CA ALA A 30 5.10 -2.46 2.76
C ALA A 30 6.03 -3.69 2.64
N GLY A 31 7.14 -3.70 3.39
CA GLY A 31 8.10 -4.80 3.34
C GLY A 31 7.50 -6.14 3.80
N ASP A 32 6.52 -6.10 4.71
CA ASP A 32 5.86 -7.31 5.18
C ASP A 32 5.12 -8.02 4.03
N LEU A 33 4.30 -7.29 3.27
CA LEU A 33 3.61 -7.87 2.11
C LEU A 33 4.57 -8.12 0.95
N PHE A 34 5.56 -7.27 0.77
CA PHE A 34 6.52 -7.43 -0.32
C PHE A 34 7.31 -8.74 -0.21
N SER A 35 7.40 -9.31 0.99
CA SER A 35 8.03 -10.62 1.21
C SER A 35 7.31 -11.76 0.48
N PHE A 36 6.05 -11.54 0.08
CA PHE A 36 5.29 -12.53 -0.70
C PHE A 36 5.59 -12.47 -2.19
N ALA A 37 6.33 -11.46 -2.66
CA ALA A 37 6.60 -11.29 -4.09
C ALA A 37 7.16 -12.54 -4.78
N PRO A 38 8.07 -13.33 -4.17
CA PRO A 38 8.56 -14.55 -4.81
C PRO A 38 7.49 -15.59 -5.10
N ASN A 39 6.35 -15.54 -4.39
CA ASN A 39 5.24 -16.47 -4.56
C ASN A 39 4.16 -15.96 -5.51
N LEU A 40 4.34 -14.77 -6.07
CA LEU A 40 3.38 -14.14 -6.98
C LEU A 40 3.82 -14.34 -8.43
N PRO A 41 2.90 -14.18 -9.41
CA PRO A 41 3.23 -14.40 -10.81
C PRO A 41 4.41 -13.54 -11.28
N LYS A 42 5.36 -14.16 -11.95
CA LYS A 42 6.62 -13.50 -12.38
C LYS A 42 6.41 -12.52 -13.54
N ASN A 43 5.32 -12.65 -14.28
CA ASN A 43 5.03 -11.77 -15.41
C ASN A 43 4.24 -10.52 -15.00
N HIS A 44 4.05 -10.31 -13.69
CA HIS A 44 3.38 -9.13 -13.14
C HIS A 44 4.40 -8.20 -12.48
N ALA A 45 4.17 -6.90 -12.58
CA ALA A 45 4.84 -5.95 -11.70
C ALA A 45 4.24 -6.07 -10.30
N ILE A 46 5.05 -6.13 -9.26
CA ILE A 46 4.60 -6.22 -7.88
C ILE A 46 4.92 -4.90 -7.20
N ILE A 47 3.91 -4.21 -6.72
CA ILE A 47 4.08 -2.89 -6.09
C ILE A 47 3.44 -2.91 -4.71
N ALA A 48 4.25 -2.76 -3.67
CA ALA A 48 3.77 -2.68 -2.30
C ALA A 48 3.79 -1.23 -1.84
N LEU A 49 2.64 -0.68 -1.49
CA LEU A 49 2.49 0.70 -1.04
C LEU A 49 2.71 0.79 0.47
N GLN A 50 3.36 1.88 0.90
CA GLN A 50 3.61 2.15 2.30
C GLN A 50 2.61 3.18 2.80
N ALA A 51 1.91 2.86 3.89
CA ALA A 51 1.00 3.79 4.54
C ALA A 51 1.76 5.01 5.09
N PRO A 52 1.15 6.20 5.10
CA PRO A 52 1.87 7.44 5.38
C PRO A 52 2.08 7.75 6.86
N ILE A 53 1.29 7.19 7.76
CA ILE A 53 1.37 7.51 9.19
C ILE A 53 2.32 6.56 9.88
N ASN A 54 3.43 7.09 10.41
CA ASN A 54 4.42 6.30 11.14
C ASN A 54 3.97 6.14 12.59
N LEU A 55 3.75 4.90 13.02
CA LEU A 55 3.36 4.58 14.40
C LEU A 55 4.55 4.19 15.27
N GLY A 56 5.75 4.16 14.70
CA GLY A 56 6.95 3.71 15.37
C GLY A 56 7.20 2.22 15.17
N SER A 57 8.44 1.77 15.39
CA SER A 57 8.84 0.36 15.31
C SER A 57 8.47 -0.32 13.99
N SER A 58 8.60 0.39 12.88
CA SER A 58 8.25 -0.12 11.53
C SER A 58 6.79 -0.47 11.40
N SER A 59 5.91 0.27 12.08
CA SER A 59 4.46 0.13 11.99
C SER A 59 3.88 1.37 11.35
N TYR A 60 2.94 1.19 10.43
CA TYR A 60 2.36 2.29 9.66
C TYR A 60 0.85 2.14 9.55
N ALA A 61 0.17 3.27 9.37
CA ALA A 61 -1.29 3.30 9.28
C ALA A 61 -1.73 4.17 8.11
N TRP A 62 -2.86 3.79 7.51
CA TRP A 62 -3.47 4.54 6.41
C TRP A 62 -4.24 5.76 6.90
N TYR A 63 -4.84 5.65 8.09
CA TYR A 63 -5.60 6.71 8.73
C TYR A 63 -5.61 6.50 10.24
N PRO A 64 -5.87 7.56 11.03
CA PRO A 64 -5.91 7.43 12.49
C PRO A 64 -7.10 6.57 12.94
N LEU A 65 -6.87 5.76 13.96
CA LEU A 65 -7.93 5.09 14.69
C LEU A 65 -8.11 5.75 16.03
N GLU A 66 -9.35 5.90 16.48
CA GLU A 66 -9.70 6.47 17.77
C GLU A 66 -10.41 5.41 18.61
N MET A 67 -10.19 5.45 19.93
CA MET A 67 -10.87 4.56 20.86
C MET A 67 -11.67 5.42 21.82
N ASP A 68 -12.97 5.14 21.94
CA ASP A 68 -13.82 5.87 22.91
C ASP A 68 -13.64 5.30 24.32
N SER A 69 -14.33 5.92 25.30
CA SER A 69 -14.23 5.54 26.70
C SER A 69 -14.75 4.12 26.99
N SER A 70 -15.54 3.55 26.10
CA SER A 70 -16.04 2.17 26.25
C SER A 70 -15.19 1.15 25.49
N GLY A 71 -14.09 1.59 24.85
CA GLY A 71 -13.18 0.69 24.14
C GLY A 71 -13.57 0.44 22.69
N VAL A 72 -14.56 1.16 22.15
CA VAL A 72 -14.94 1.01 20.74
C VAL A 72 -13.96 1.76 19.87
N VAL A 73 -13.39 1.07 18.88
CA VAL A 73 -12.43 1.64 17.91
C VAL A 73 -13.23 2.19 16.74
N THR A 74 -12.96 3.44 16.40
CA THR A 74 -13.63 4.14 15.29
C THR A 74 -12.61 4.87 14.42
N SER A 75 -13.05 5.25 13.22
CA SER A 75 -12.28 6.08 12.31
C SER A 75 -13.21 7.14 11.72
N LYS A 76 -12.61 8.26 11.27
CA LYS A 76 -13.38 9.29 10.58
C LYS A 76 -13.46 8.93 9.10
N LEU A 77 -14.66 8.99 8.53
CA LEU A 77 -14.88 8.66 7.13
C LEU A 77 -14.02 9.54 6.20
N SER A 78 -13.85 10.83 6.54
CA SER A 78 -13.02 11.74 5.77
C SER A 78 -11.56 11.28 5.74
N ASP A 79 -11.04 10.73 6.84
CA ASP A 79 -9.67 10.20 6.89
C ASP A 79 -9.52 8.96 6.02
N VAL A 80 -10.53 8.08 6.02
CA VAL A 80 -10.54 6.89 5.18
C VAL A 80 -10.52 7.27 3.70
N TRP A 81 -11.38 8.22 3.30
CA TRP A 81 -11.41 8.70 1.91
C TRP A 81 -10.12 9.40 1.52
N GLY A 82 -9.48 10.14 2.44
CA GLY A 82 -8.17 10.72 2.21
C GLY A 82 -7.11 9.68 1.90
N ALA A 83 -7.12 8.56 2.63
CA ALA A 83 -6.20 7.44 2.37
C ALA A 83 -6.47 6.80 1.01
N VAL A 84 -7.73 6.58 0.66
CA VAL A 84 -8.12 6.04 -0.65
C VAL A 84 -7.60 6.93 -1.76
N LYS A 85 -7.75 8.25 -1.62
CA LYS A 85 -7.27 9.21 -2.62
C LYS A 85 -5.74 9.13 -2.79
N LEU A 86 -5.00 9.02 -1.69
CA LEU A 86 -3.53 8.89 -1.76
C LEU A 86 -3.13 7.61 -2.51
N ILE A 87 -3.82 6.51 -2.26
CA ILE A 87 -3.56 5.24 -2.95
C ILE A 87 -3.82 5.39 -4.45
N ILE A 88 -4.98 5.94 -4.82
CA ILE A 88 -5.35 6.12 -6.22
C ILE A 88 -4.37 7.05 -6.92
N ASP A 89 -4.02 8.19 -6.31
CA ASP A 89 -3.09 9.15 -6.89
C ASP A 89 -1.70 8.53 -7.09
N THR A 90 -1.26 7.70 -6.15
CA THR A 90 0.03 7.01 -6.27
C THR A 90 0.01 6.00 -7.42
N ILE A 91 -1.06 5.22 -7.54
CA ILE A 91 -1.20 4.26 -8.64
C ILE A 91 -1.21 5.01 -9.97
N ASP A 92 -1.95 6.10 -10.07
CA ASP A 92 -2.02 6.91 -11.29
C ASP A 92 -0.64 7.43 -11.71
N GLU A 93 0.17 7.88 -10.75
CA GLU A 93 1.53 8.32 -11.04
C GLU A 93 2.42 7.16 -11.53
N LEU A 94 2.28 5.99 -10.93
CA LEU A 94 3.10 4.84 -11.29
C LEU A 94 2.76 4.29 -12.67
N VAL A 95 1.50 4.33 -13.09
CA VAL A 95 1.10 3.82 -14.42
C VAL A 95 1.41 4.78 -15.55
N LYS A 96 1.81 6.02 -15.27
CA LYS A 96 2.22 6.99 -16.30
C LYS A 96 3.66 6.79 -16.78
N ILE A 97 4.40 5.97 -16.11
CA ILE A 97 5.83 5.78 -16.38
C ILE A 97 6.08 4.88 -17.59
#